data_b09cd67896e3863af2ab1a5dd723e6eb
#
_entry.id   b09cd67896e3863af2ab1a5dd723e6eb
#
_cell.length_a   1.000
_cell.length_b   1.000
_cell.length_c   1.000
_cell.angle_alpha   90.00
_cell.angle_beta   90.00
_cell.angle_gamma   90.00
#
_symmetry.space_group_name_H-M   'P 1'
#
loop_
_entity.id
_entity.type
_entity.pdbx_description
1 polymer ?
#
loop_
_entity_poly.entity_id
_entity_poly.type
_entity_poly.pdbx_seq_one_letter_code
_entity_poly.pdbx_strand_id
1 'polypeptide(L)'
;HIGGIQAFLQENGDADNPVIIGVDEVWYNAFSQIATEPKQQGSVSGYLRMVLQGKALQGNINSKSGSHDISVTQGNTVAELLLGHGYHWNERFMGRAVCTENVETVMLSDKIRCNLLNPGKEELNQLVNYWISDMKRNIRNFKIYDDVLYNAAFEGSLVNISTEEHEREIKNISSSGIQSSDYRKINIVEWETRIDHSITNRSSISFLLQYDDITLLFPGDCPIQLFQEKLPKYIDVVKLPHHGSWANISREFIKNTSVSYYLLSTDGEKYGHPSPSVIGSIMDEAPIPAKIIKNYDLSQLETIGETEGEALWKSKTKN
;
A
#
# COMPACT_ATOMS: atom_id res chain seq x y z
N HIS A 1 2.12 4.77 -4.34
CA HIS A 1 2.53 3.43 -3.90
C HIS A 1 2.76 2.51 -5.09
N ILE A 2 1.73 2.16 -5.87
CA ILE A 2 1.83 1.24 -7.00
C ILE A 2 2.89 1.70 -8.01
N GLY A 3 2.95 2.99 -8.35
CA GLY A 3 3.96 3.52 -9.27
C GLY A 3 5.40 3.30 -8.80
N GLY A 4 5.67 3.36 -7.49
CA GLY A 4 6.99 3.05 -6.95
C GLY A 4 7.36 1.58 -7.08
N ILE A 5 6.42 0.67 -6.88
CA ILE A 5 6.65 -0.77 -7.08
C ILE A 5 6.84 -1.08 -8.57
N GLN A 6 6.06 -0.47 -9.47
CA GLN A 6 6.24 -0.61 -10.91
C GLN A 6 7.63 -0.15 -11.35
N ALA A 7 8.07 1.04 -10.91
CA ALA A 7 9.40 1.56 -11.21
C ALA A 7 10.49 0.62 -10.68
N PHE A 8 10.37 0.16 -9.42
CA PHE A 8 11.30 -0.79 -8.84
C PHE A 8 11.39 -2.09 -9.67
N LEU A 9 10.26 -2.72 -10.02
CA LEU A 9 10.26 -3.97 -10.78
C LEU A 9 10.84 -3.79 -12.20
N GLN A 10 10.59 -2.64 -12.83
CA GLN A 10 11.16 -2.30 -14.12
C GLN A 10 12.68 -2.13 -14.05
N GLU A 11 13.20 -1.44 -13.04
CA GLU A 11 14.63 -1.22 -12.84
C GLU A 11 15.35 -2.48 -12.35
N ASN A 12 14.70 -3.29 -11.50
CA ASN A 12 15.28 -4.51 -10.96
C ASN A 12 15.38 -5.63 -12.02
N GLY A 13 14.52 -5.60 -13.05
CA GLY A 13 14.54 -6.53 -14.16
C GLY A 13 14.10 -7.95 -13.79
N ASP A 14 14.74 -8.95 -14.41
CA ASP A 14 14.36 -10.35 -14.24
C ASP A 14 14.71 -10.89 -12.84
N ALA A 15 13.81 -11.66 -12.24
CA ALA A 15 13.97 -12.23 -10.92
C ALA A 15 15.21 -13.14 -10.80
N ASP A 16 15.56 -13.86 -11.87
CA ASP A 16 16.72 -14.74 -11.93
C ASP A 16 18.06 -13.97 -12.04
N ASN A 17 18.02 -12.72 -12.48
CA ASN A 17 19.21 -11.87 -12.64
C ASN A 17 18.90 -10.41 -12.25
N PRO A 18 18.59 -10.14 -10.98
CA PRO A 18 18.15 -8.84 -10.53
C PRO A 18 19.30 -7.82 -10.55
N VAL A 19 19.00 -6.57 -10.97
CA VAL A 19 19.97 -5.46 -11.05
C VAL A 19 20.19 -4.81 -9.68
N ILE A 20 19.15 -4.70 -8.86
CA ILE A 20 19.19 -3.96 -7.59
C ILE A 20 19.28 -4.92 -6.41
N ILE A 21 18.33 -5.86 -6.29
CA ILE A 21 18.24 -6.79 -5.15
C ILE A 21 17.49 -8.06 -5.53
N GLY A 22 17.95 -9.20 -4.99
CA GLY A 22 17.19 -10.46 -5.06
C GLY A 22 15.87 -10.34 -4.30
N VAL A 23 14.79 -10.80 -4.92
CA VAL A 23 13.44 -10.82 -4.33
C VAL A 23 12.95 -12.26 -4.35
N ASP A 24 12.80 -12.85 -3.15
CA ASP A 24 12.38 -14.25 -3.03
C ASP A 24 10.91 -14.41 -3.42
N GLU A 25 10.03 -13.48 -3.05
CA GLU A 25 8.61 -13.55 -3.33
C GLU A 25 7.96 -12.17 -3.22
N VAL A 26 6.94 -11.92 -4.03
CA VAL A 26 6.10 -10.73 -3.97
C VAL A 26 4.68 -11.10 -3.55
N TRP A 27 4.13 -10.39 -2.57
CA TRP A 27 2.73 -10.50 -2.16
C TRP A 27 1.92 -9.38 -2.77
N TYR A 28 1.04 -9.74 -3.68
CA TYR A 28 0.21 -8.78 -4.40
C TYR A 28 -1.14 -9.40 -4.79
N ASN A 29 -2.22 -8.72 -4.48
CA ASN A 29 -3.58 -9.14 -4.80
C ASN A 29 -4.04 -8.55 -6.12
N ALA A 30 -3.73 -9.22 -7.21
CA ALA A 30 -4.22 -8.89 -8.54
C ALA A 30 -5.64 -9.41 -8.76
N PHE A 31 -6.32 -8.88 -9.76
CA PHE A 31 -7.68 -9.32 -10.14
C PHE A 31 -7.75 -10.83 -10.38
N SER A 32 -6.73 -11.41 -11.00
CA SER A 32 -6.66 -12.84 -11.31
C SER A 32 -6.65 -13.73 -10.07
N GLN A 33 -6.02 -13.31 -8.97
CA GLN A 33 -5.99 -14.10 -7.73
C GLN A 33 -7.26 -13.96 -6.90
N ILE A 34 -8.00 -12.86 -7.07
CA ILE A 34 -9.19 -12.59 -6.27
C ILE A 34 -10.46 -13.09 -6.96
N ALA A 35 -10.59 -12.86 -8.28
CA ALA A 35 -11.83 -13.08 -9.02
C ALA A 35 -11.99 -14.48 -9.59
N THR A 36 -10.91 -15.28 -9.64
CA THR A 36 -10.92 -16.61 -10.26
C THR A 36 -10.42 -17.67 -9.28
N GLU A 37 -10.95 -18.91 -9.39
CA GLU A 37 -10.36 -20.05 -8.69
C GLU A 37 -8.93 -20.26 -9.21
N PRO A 38 -7.95 -20.50 -8.32
CA PRO A 38 -6.57 -20.63 -8.72
C PRO A 38 -6.39 -21.86 -9.62
N LYS A 39 -6.08 -21.62 -10.88
CA LYS A 39 -5.42 -22.63 -11.69
C LYS A 39 -3.96 -22.62 -11.31
N GLN A 40 -3.35 -23.82 -11.16
CA GLN A 40 -1.90 -23.93 -10.99
C GLN A 40 -1.22 -23.01 -12.02
N GLN A 41 -0.43 -22.09 -11.55
CA GLN A 41 0.41 -21.27 -12.42
C GLN A 41 1.36 -22.24 -13.12
N GLY A 42 0.96 -22.71 -14.31
CA GLY A 42 1.91 -23.34 -15.21
C GLY A 42 2.98 -22.31 -15.51
N SER A 43 4.25 -22.72 -15.54
CA SER A 43 5.35 -21.85 -15.91
C SER A 43 4.94 -21.05 -17.15
N VAL A 44 4.90 -19.73 -17.01
CA VAL A 44 4.61 -18.81 -18.11
C VAL A 44 5.58 -19.17 -19.23
N SER A 45 5.08 -19.63 -20.39
CA SER A 45 5.96 -20.09 -21.46
C SER A 45 6.91 -18.96 -21.86
N GLY A 46 8.15 -19.27 -22.24
CA GLY A 46 9.12 -18.28 -22.66
C GLY A 46 8.61 -17.34 -23.78
N TYR A 47 7.69 -17.85 -24.62
CA TYR A 47 6.97 -17.05 -25.63
C TYR A 47 6.10 -15.98 -24.98
N LEU A 48 5.42 -16.29 -23.90
CA LEU A 48 4.53 -15.38 -23.20
C LEU A 48 5.32 -14.28 -22.49
N ARG A 49 6.45 -14.64 -21.83
CA ARG A 49 7.41 -13.69 -21.30
C ARG A 49 7.88 -12.71 -22.36
N MET A 50 8.25 -13.22 -23.54
CA MET A 50 8.72 -12.39 -24.64
C MET A 50 7.64 -11.44 -25.17
N VAL A 51 6.37 -11.86 -25.20
CA VAL A 51 5.25 -11.00 -25.62
C VAL A 51 5.00 -9.89 -24.59
N LEU A 52 5.06 -10.19 -23.29
CA LEU A 52 4.89 -9.21 -22.22
C LEU A 52 6.05 -8.21 -22.20
N GLN A 53 7.30 -8.68 -22.33
CA GLN A 53 8.48 -7.83 -22.45
C GLN A 53 8.44 -6.96 -23.72
N GLY A 54 7.96 -7.50 -24.84
CA GLY A 54 7.80 -6.76 -26.09
C GLY A 54 6.77 -5.64 -25.99
N LYS A 55 5.67 -5.83 -25.26
CA LYS A 55 4.68 -4.79 -24.97
C LYS A 55 5.26 -3.70 -24.05
N ALA A 56 6.08 -4.08 -23.07
CA ALA A 56 6.78 -3.15 -22.20
C ALA A 56 7.70 -2.20 -22.98
N LEU A 57 8.45 -2.73 -23.94
CA LEU A 57 9.33 -1.96 -24.81
C LEU A 57 8.56 -1.03 -25.75
N GLN A 58 7.41 -1.45 -26.28
CA GLN A 58 6.57 -0.61 -27.14
C GLN A 58 5.92 0.57 -26.39
N GLY A 59 5.53 0.39 -25.14
CA GLY A 59 5.05 1.48 -24.29
C GLY A 59 6.08 2.60 -24.10
N ASN A 60 7.37 2.25 -23.98
CA ASN A 60 8.45 3.21 -23.82
C ASN A 60 8.79 4.02 -25.09
N ILE A 61 8.45 3.54 -26.28
CA ILE A 61 8.78 4.21 -27.54
C ILE A 61 7.80 5.34 -27.88
N ASN A 62 6.55 5.25 -27.43
CA ASN A 62 5.52 6.24 -27.73
C ASN A 62 5.46 7.45 -26.78
N SER A 63 6.30 7.52 -25.74
CA SER A 63 6.27 8.57 -24.70
C SER A 63 7.04 9.85 -25.03
N LYS A 64 7.45 10.08 -26.31
CA LYS A 64 8.26 11.26 -26.71
C LYS A 64 7.49 12.49 -27.20
N SER A 65 6.15 12.55 -27.05
CA SER A 65 5.41 13.77 -27.35
C SER A 65 4.88 14.40 -26.07
N GLY A 66 5.45 15.54 -25.72
CA GLY A 66 5.19 16.27 -24.48
C GLY A 66 3.74 16.73 -24.34
N SER A 67 3.01 16.09 -23.50
CA SER A 67 1.87 16.62 -22.78
C SER A 67 1.82 15.93 -21.41
N HIS A 68 1.48 16.69 -20.36
CA HIS A 68 1.42 16.26 -18.97
C HIS A 68 0.25 15.29 -18.66
N ASP A 69 -0.24 14.59 -19.62
CA ASP A 69 -1.19 13.51 -19.43
C ASP A 69 -0.38 12.23 -19.16
N ILE A 70 -0.52 11.69 -17.95
CA ILE A 70 -0.11 10.33 -17.63
C ILE A 70 -0.93 9.42 -18.55
N SER A 71 -0.37 9.15 -19.72
CA SER A 71 -1.08 8.41 -20.75
C SER A 71 -1.16 6.93 -20.34
N VAL A 72 -2.33 6.38 -20.53
CA VAL A 72 -2.77 4.98 -20.39
C VAL A 72 -1.80 3.96 -21.01
N THR A 73 -0.88 4.40 -21.85
CA THR A 73 0.10 3.61 -22.60
C THR A 73 1.39 3.33 -21.82
N GLN A 74 1.54 3.78 -20.59
CA GLN A 74 2.85 3.75 -19.90
C GLN A 74 2.95 2.73 -18.76
N GLY A 75 1.90 2.02 -18.38
CA GLY A 75 1.96 1.15 -17.22
C GLY A 75 1.84 -0.31 -17.58
N ASN A 76 2.94 -1.02 -17.69
CA ASN A 76 2.87 -2.42 -17.36
C ASN A 76 2.32 -2.48 -15.93
N THR A 77 1.21 -3.18 -15.73
CA THR A 77 0.68 -3.37 -14.40
C THR A 77 1.69 -4.13 -13.55
N VAL A 78 1.57 -4.04 -12.22
CA VAL A 78 2.41 -4.87 -11.33
C VAL A 78 2.29 -6.33 -11.71
N ALA A 79 1.09 -6.82 -12.03
CA ALA A 79 0.85 -8.18 -12.46
C ALA A 79 1.61 -8.55 -13.75
N GLU A 80 1.60 -7.68 -14.77
CA GLU A 80 2.35 -7.88 -16.02
C GLU A 80 3.86 -7.93 -15.76
N LEU A 81 4.37 -7.05 -14.90
CA LEU A 81 5.78 -7.03 -14.54
C LEU A 81 6.20 -8.28 -13.77
N LEU A 82 5.40 -8.72 -12.79
CA LEU A 82 5.67 -9.94 -12.04
C LEU A 82 5.72 -11.18 -12.95
N LEU A 83 4.74 -11.31 -13.87
CA LEU A 83 4.70 -12.39 -14.84
C LEU A 83 5.83 -12.29 -15.88
N GLY A 84 6.06 -11.09 -16.42
CA GLY A 84 7.06 -10.85 -17.48
C GLY A 84 8.48 -11.07 -17.01
N HIS A 85 8.80 -10.69 -15.79
CA HIS A 85 10.14 -10.83 -15.20
C HIS A 85 10.31 -12.08 -14.34
N GLY A 86 9.29 -12.96 -14.27
CA GLY A 86 9.37 -14.26 -13.63
C GLY A 86 9.51 -14.22 -12.12
N TYR A 87 8.97 -13.20 -11.46
CA TYR A 87 8.93 -13.14 -10.01
C TYR A 87 8.03 -14.22 -9.41
N HIS A 88 8.47 -14.79 -8.30
CA HIS A 88 7.62 -15.63 -7.46
C HIS A 88 6.53 -14.76 -6.84
N TRP A 89 5.27 -15.17 -7.00
CA TRP A 89 4.13 -14.34 -6.65
C TRP A 89 3.09 -15.13 -5.87
N ASN A 90 2.84 -14.73 -4.62
CA ASN A 90 1.90 -15.35 -3.68
C ASN A 90 2.11 -16.88 -3.50
N GLU A 91 3.33 -17.38 -3.61
CA GLU A 91 3.60 -18.84 -3.52
C GLU A 91 3.25 -19.40 -2.15
N ARG A 92 3.53 -18.65 -1.08
CA ARG A 92 3.14 -19.04 0.29
C ARG A 92 1.63 -19.08 0.50
N PHE A 93 0.87 -18.48 -0.42
CA PHE A 93 -0.59 -18.54 -0.50
C PHE A 93 -1.06 -19.50 -1.60
N MET A 94 -0.18 -20.36 -2.12
CA MET A 94 -0.46 -21.33 -3.21
C MET A 94 -0.95 -20.66 -4.49
N GLY A 95 -0.41 -19.48 -4.82
CA GLY A 95 -0.83 -18.65 -5.96
C GLY A 95 -2.19 -17.99 -5.80
N ARG A 96 -2.82 -18.11 -4.62
CA ARG A 96 -4.13 -17.50 -4.31
C ARG A 96 -3.92 -16.07 -3.81
N ALA A 97 -5.04 -15.39 -3.56
CA ALA A 97 -5.01 -14.09 -2.91
C ALA A 97 -4.37 -14.17 -1.51
N VAL A 98 -3.57 -13.17 -1.18
CA VAL A 98 -3.09 -12.91 0.17
C VAL A 98 -4.28 -12.46 1.00
N CYS A 99 -4.81 -13.37 1.82
CA CYS A 99 -5.99 -13.10 2.64
C CYS A 99 -5.98 -13.99 3.88
N THR A 100 -6.56 -13.48 4.97
CA THR A 100 -6.52 -14.11 6.30
C THR A 100 -7.12 -15.51 6.33
N GLU A 101 -8.13 -15.78 5.51
CA GLU A 101 -8.78 -17.10 5.43
C GLU A 101 -8.00 -18.11 4.58
N ASN A 102 -7.04 -17.66 3.77
CA ASN A 102 -6.17 -18.57 3.03
C ASN A 102 -4.98 -19.00 3.88
N VAL A 103 -4.28 -18.04 4.47
CA VAL A 103 -3.14 -18.26 5.37
C VAL A 103 -3.08 -17.12 6.38
N GLU A 104 -3.23 -17.42 7.67
CA GLU A 104 -3.17 -16.40 8.73
C GLU A 104 -1.73 -16.09 9.14
N THR A 105 -0.86 -17.10 9.14
CA THR A 105 0.53 -16.97 9.59
C THR A 105 1.49 -17.56 8.58
N VAL A 106 2.51 -16.79 8.23
CA VAL A 106 3.58 -17.20 7.31
C VAL A 106 4.93 -17.13 8.04
N MET A 107 5.70 -18.21 7.99
CA MET A 107 7.11 -18.21 8.40
C MET A 107 7.98 -17.77 7.23
N LEU A 108 8.59 -16.60 7.32
CA LEU A 108 9.53 -16.10 6.32
C LEU A 108 10.93 -16.68 6.52
N SER A 109 11.31 -16.96 7.77
CA SER A 109 12.50 -17.67 8.17
C SER A 109 12.30 -18.30 9.55
N ASP A 110 13.31 -18.99 10.08
CA ASP A 110 13.26 -19.55 11.44
C ASP A 110 13.00 -18.49 12.53
N LYS A 111 13.35 -17.23 12.25
CA LYS A 111 13.23 -16.10 13.18
C LYS A 111 12.15 -15.09 12.81
N ILE A 112 11.63 -15.14 11.59
CA ILE A 112 10.70 -14.13 11.09
C ILE A 112 9.34 -14.76 10.83
N ARG A 113 8.36 -14.34 11.61
CA ARG A 113 6.96 -14.70 11.43
C ARG A 113 6.14 -13.49 11.00
N CYS A 114 5.27 -13.69 10.05
CA CYS A 114 4.33 -12.70 9.56
C CYS A 114 2.90 -13.17 9.85
N ASN A 115 2.18 -12.46 10.71
CA ASN A 115 0.76 -12.70 10.99
C ASN A 115 -0.07 -11.73 10.16
N LEU A 116 -0.84 -12.27 9.23
CA LEU A 116 -1.72 -11.48 8.37
C LEU A 116 -2.93 -10.99 9.17
N LEU A 117 -3.23 -9.70 9.05
CA LEU A 117 -4.32 -9.04 9.78
C LEU A 117 -5.47 -8.66 8.85
N ASN A 118 -5.15 -8.36 7.58
CA ASN A 118 -6.05 -7.91 6.52
C ASN A 118 -5.38 -8.19 5.15
N PRO A 119 -6.11 -8.34 4.04
CA PRO A 119 -7.57 -8.37 3.94
C PRO A 119 -8.17 -9.73 4.29
N GLY A 120 -9.46 -9.73 4.63
CA GLY A 120 -10.28 -10.91 4.63
C GLY A 120 -10.95 -11.13 3.26
N LYS A 121 -11.68 -12.24 3.11
CA LYS A 121 -12.45 -12.53 1.88
C LYS A 121 -13.52 -11.49 1.60
N GLU A 122 -14.08 -10.88 2.64
CA GLU A 122 -15.12 -9.87 2.46
C GLU A 122 -14.57 -8.62 1.78
N GLU A 123 -13.43 -8.10 2.24
CA GLU A 123 -12.75 -6.96 1.66
C GLU A 123 -12.36 -7.24 0.20
N LEU A 124 -11.84 -8.44 -0.08
CA LEU A 124 -11.48 -8.83 -1.43
C LEU A 124 -12.71 -8.97 -2.35
N ASN A 125 -13.83 -9.52 -1.87
CA ASN A 125 -15.07 -9.60 -2.63
C ASN A 125 -15.63 -8.21 -2.95
N GLN A 126 -15.56 -7.28 -1.99
CA GLN A 126 -15.95 -5.89 -2.21
C GLN A 126 -15.07 -5.25 -3.29
N LEU A 127 -13.76 -5.48 -3.25
CA LEU A 127 -12.80 -4.98 -4.23
C LEU A 127 -13.10 -5.51 -5.65
N VAL A 128 -13.35 -6.81 -5.80
CA VAL A 128 -13.73 -7.42 -7.09
C VAL A 128 -15.02 -6.82 -7.62
N ASN A 129 -16.05 -6.71 -6.77
CA ASN A 129 -17.33 -6.15 -7.17
C ASN A 129 -17.21 -4.68 -7.58
N TYR A 130 -16.39 -3.92 -6.89
CA TYR A 130 -16.06 -2.55 -7.22
C TYR A 130 -15.40 -2.48 -8.62
N TRP A 131 -14.35 -3.24 -8.86
CA TRP A 131 -13.67 -3.30 -10.15
C TRP A 131 -14.60 -3.73 -11.30
N ILE A 132 -15.38 -4.80 -11.11
CA ILE A 132 -16.34 -5.28 -12.11
C ILE A 132 -17.40 -4.21 -12.42
N SER A 133 -17.91 -3.54 -11.40
CA SER A 133 -18.93 -2.49 -11.57
C SER A 133 -18.40 -1.31 -12.36
N ASP A 134 -17.16 -0.93 -12.09
CA ASP A 134 -16.50 0.16 -12.75
C ASP A 134 -16.17 -0.18 -14.21
N MET A 135 -15.66 -1.37 -14.47
CA MET A 135 -15.39 -1.84 -15.82
C MET A 135 -16.66 -1.97 -16.67
N LYS A 136 -17.77 -2.41 -16.10
CA LYS A 136 -19.07 -2.46 -16.81
C LYS A 136 -19.57 -1.07 -17.21
N ARG A 137 -19.22 -0.03 -16.43
CA ARG A 137 -19.54 1.36 -16.77
C ARG A 137 -18.70 1.88 -17.93
N ASN A 138 -17.43 1.48 -17.98
CA ASN A 138 -16.44 2.07 -18.88
C ASN A 138 -16.17 1.25 -20.14
N ILE A 139 -16.43 -0.06 -20.13
CA ILE A 139 -16.19 -0.94 -21.27
C ILE A 139 -17.48 -1.58 -21.76
N ARG A 140 -17.85 -1.26 -23.02
CA ARG A 140 -19.01 -1.84 -23.69
C ARG A 140 -18.76 -3.33 -23.94
N ASN A 141 -19.70 -4.20 -23.53
CA ASN A 141 -19.61 -5.66 -23.65
C ASN A 141 -18.48 -6.31 -22.84
N PHE A 142 -18.11 -5.73 -21.68
CA PHE A 142 -17.14 -6.30 -20.77
C PHE A 142 -17.50 -7.75 -20.39
N LYS A 143 -16.51 -8.66 -20.50
CA LYS A 143 -16.61 -10.06 -20.08
C LYS A 143 -15.36 -10.43 -19.29
N ILE A 144 -15.55 -11.22 -18.24
CA ILE A 144 -14.43 -11.82 -17.49
C ILE A 144 -14.00 -13.08 -18.26
N TYR A 145 -12.72 -13.19 -18.53
CA TYR A 145 -12.11 -14.36 -19.14
C TYR A 145 -11.24 -15.08 -18.12
N ASP A 146 -11.15 -16.40 -18.25
CA ASP A 146 -10.31 -17.24 -17.42
C ASP A 146 -8.87 -17.31 -17.98
N ASP A 147 -8.30 -16.15 -18.27
CA ASP A 147 -6.97 -15.99 -18.84
C ASP A 147 -6.16 -14.97 -18.02
N VAL A 148 -5.03 -15.42 -17.50
CA VAL A 148 -4.14 -14.64 -16.64
C VAL A 148 -3.62 -13.39 -17.37
N LEU A 149 -3.34 -13.49 -18.66
CA LEU A 149 -2.87 -12.36 -19.47
C LEU A 149 -3.95 -11.32 -19.69
N TYR A 150 -5.16 -11.79 -19.99
CA TYR A 150 -6.29 -10.90 -20.14
C TYR A 150 -6.56 -10.16 -18.84
N ASN A 151 -6.47 -10.87 -17.71
CA ASN A 151 -6.67 -10.28 -16.39
C ASN A 151 -5.55 -9.31 -16.02
N ALA A 152 -4.30 -9.57 -16.40
CA ALA A 152 -3.18 -8.65 -16.19
C ALA A 152 -3.33 -7.38 -17.05
N ALA A 153 -3.70 -7.51 -18.32
CA ALA A 153 -4.00 -6.38 -19.20
C ALA A 153 -5.22 -5.57 -18.72
N PHE A 154 -6.16 -6.24 -18.07
CA PHE A 154 -7.34 -5.65 -17.45
C PHE A 154 -6.99 -4.71 -16.31
N GLU A 155 -6.04 -5.06 -15.46
CA GLU A 155 -5.58 -4.20 -14.37
C GLU A 155 -5.01 -2.87 -14.87
N GLY A 156 -4.38 -2.84 -16.04
CA GLY A 156 -3.93 -1.61 -16.68
C GLY A 156 -5.07 -0.63 -16.98
N SER A 157 -6.25 -1.14 -17.24
CA SER A 157 -7.45 -0.32 -17.44
C SER A 157 -8.04 0.21 -16.14
N LEU A 158 -7.82 -0.49 -15.01
CA LEU A 158 -8.31 -0.07 -13.68
C LEU A 158 -7.48 1.07 -13.08
N VAL A 159 -6.19 1.13 -13.36
CA VAL A 159 -5.28 2.17 -12.81
C VAL A 159 -5.74 3.57 -13.21
N ASN A 160 -6.33 3.74 -14.40
CA ASN A 160 -6.81 5.04 -14.87
C ASN A 160 -8.07 5.53 -14.15
N ILE A 161 -8.87 4.61 -13.66
CA ILE A 161 -10.15 4.89 -13.03
C ILE A 161 -9.95 5.28 -11.56
N SER A 162 -9.08 4.54 -10.87
CA SER A 162 -8.75 4.81 -9.47
C SER A 162 -8.13 6.20 -9.26
N THR A 163 -7.43 6.74 -10.27
CA THR A 163 -6.83 8.08 -10.19
C THR A 163 -7.89 9.17 -10.16
N GLU A 164 -8.97 9.06 -10.95
CA GLU A 164 -10.03 10.05 -10.99
C GLU A 164 -10.91 10.06 -9.73
N GLU A 165 -11.19 8.89 -9.14
CA GLU A 165 -11.95 8.83 -7.88
C GLU A 165 -11.11 9.32 -6.71
N HIS A 166 -9.85 8.96 -6.67
CA HIS A 166 -8.91 9.43 -5.64
C HIS A 166 -8.78 10.96 -5.67
N GLU A 167 -8.76 11.59 -6.85
CA GLU A 167 -8.81 13.04 -6.99
C GLU A 167 -10.15 13.66 -6.52
N ARG A 168 -11.27 12.97 -6.67
CA ARG A 168 -12.58 13.42 -6.16
C ARG A 168 -12.66 13.29 -4.64
N GLU A 169 -12.18 12.21 -4.06
CA GLU A 169 -12.09 12.03 -2.60
C GLU A 169 -11.17 13.06 -1.96
N ILE A 170 -10.02 13.37 -2.57
CA ILE A 170 -9.09 14.41 -2.11
C ILE A 170 -9.74 15.78 -2.09
N LYS A 171 -10.49 16.16 -3.14
CA LYS A 171 -11.21 17.44 -3.16
C LYS A 171 -12.23 17.57 -2.03
N ASN A 172 -12.83 16.46 -1.60
CA ASN A 172 -13.78 16.43 -0.49
C ASN A 172 -13.08 16.42 0.89
N ILE A 173 -11.85 15.94 0.99
CA ILE A 173 -11.06 15.86 2.24
C ILE A 173 -10.20 17.12 2.41
N SER A 174 -9.66 17.67 1.32
CA SER A 174 -8.74 18.81 1.33
C SER A 174 -9.43 20.19 1.46
N SER A 175 -10.76 20.25 1.44
CA SER A 175 -11.48 21.54 1.50
C SER A 175 -11.48 22.22 2.87
N SER A 176 -10.94 21.60 3.92
CA SER A 176 -10.68 22.25 5.19
C SER A 176 -9.17 22.51 5.35
N GLY A 177 -8.71 23.62 4.80
CA GLY A 177 -7.36 24.14 5.06
C GLY A 177 -7.17 24.44 6.54
N ILE A 178 -6.88 23.43 7.34
CA ILE A 178 -6.52 23.57 8.75
C ILE A 178 -5.06 24.00 8.79
N GLN A 179 -4.82 25.23 9.25
CA GLN A 179 -3.44 25.70 9.48
C GLN A 179 -2.81 24.89 10.62
N SER A 180 -1.52 24.65 10.53
CA SER A 180 -0.73 23.83 11.46
C SER A 180 -0.87 24.23 12.96
N SER A 181 -1.25 25.45 13.27
CA SER A 181 -1.54 25.91 14.63
C SER A 181 -2.84 25.35 15.23
N ASP A 182 -3.69 24.74 14.45
CA ASP A 182 -5.03 24.33 14.83
C ASP A 182 -5.21 22.82 15.08
N TYR A 183 -4.11 22.03 15.08
CA TYR A 183 -4.22 20.57 15.33
C TYR A 183 -4.89 20.24 16.67
N ARG A 184 -4.78 21.12 17.69
CA ARG A 184 -5.48 20.99 18.98
C ARG A 184 -6.98 21.32 18.91
N LYS A 185 -7.44 21.90 17.80
CA LYS A 185 -8.86 22.32 17.62
C LYS A 185 -9.67 21.35 16.79
N ILE A 186 -9.08 20.23 16.33
CA ILE A 186 -9.84 19.21 15.62
C ILE A 186 -10.90 18.68 16.55
N ASN A 187 -12.13 18.64 16.03
CA ASN A 187 -13.24 18.03 16.73
C ASN A 187 -12.92 16.55 16.99
N ILE A 188 -12.57 16.23 18.24
CA ILE A 188 -12.22 14.87 18.67
C ILE A 188 -13.33 13.89 18.30
N VAL A 189 -14.60 14.31 18.42
CA VAL A 189 -15.76 13.49 18.06
C VAL A 189 -15.75 13.16 16.56
N GLU A 190 -15.36 14.10 15.73
CA GLU A 190 -15.26 13.86 14.28
C GLU A 190 -14.16 12.87 13.96
N TRP A 191 -13.00 12.94 14.63
CA TRP A 191 -11.95 11.93 14.44
C TRP A 191 -12.35 10.54 14.92
N GLU A 192 -12.96 10.42 16.10
CA GLU A 192 -13.39 9.13 16.67
C GLU A 192 -14.45 8.43 15.81
N THR A 193 -15.25 9.21 15.06
CA THR A 193 -16.28 8.66 14.17
C THR A 193 -15.84 8.49 12.73
N ARG A 194 -14.68 9.05 12.35
CA ARG A 194 -14.21 9.01 10.97
C ARG A 194 -13.35 7.78 10.72
N ILE A 195 -13.76 6.98 9.76
CA ILE A 195 -13.00 5.84 9.24
C ILE A 195 -12.92 5.94 7.73
N ASP A 196 -11.80 5.53 7.16
CA ASP A 196 -11.65 5.42 5.72
C ASP A 196 -12.54 4.29 5.17
N HIS A 197 -13.46 4.64 4.29
CA HIS A 197 -14.38 3.71 3.62
C HIS A 197 -13.93 3.31 2.22
N SER A 198 -12.77 3.79 1.76
CA SER A 198 -12.22 3.42 0.46
C SER A 198 -12.04 1.90 0.38
N ILE A 199 -12.69 1.28 -0.59
CA ILE A 199 -12.64 -0.17 -0.81
C ILE A 199 -11.20 -0.60 -1.08
N THR A 200 -10.44 0.18 -1.84
CA THR A 200 -9.04 -0.10 -2.18
C THR A 200 -8.15 -0.06 -0.94
N ASN A 201 -8.26 0.97 -0.10
CA ASN A 201 -7.47 1.10 1.11
C ASN A 201 -7.80 -0.02 2.11
N ARG A 202 -9.10 -0.30 2.31
CA ARG A 202 -9.56 -1.39 3.18
C ARG A 202 -9.09 -2.78 2.73
N SER A 203 -8.73 -2.94 1.45
CA SER A 203 -8.20 -4.19 0.88
C SER A 203 -6.67 -4.28 0.94
N SER A 204 -5.97 -3.33 1.56
CA SER A 204 -4.52 -3.36 1.71
C SER A 204 -4.07 -4.59 2.49
N ILE A 205 -2.97 -5.21 2.06
CA ILE A 205 -2.30 -6.28 2.81
C ILE A 205 -1.70 -5.66 4.07
N SER A 206 -2.23 -6.07 5.24
CA SER A 206 -1.80 -5.59 6.56
C SER A 206 -1.30 -6.76 7.40
N PHE A 207 -0.17 -6.60 8.05
CA PHE A 207 0.43 -7.69 8.82
C PHE A 207 1.23 -7.19 10.03
N LEU A 208 1.33 -8.06 11.04
CA LEU A 208 2.25 -7.95 12.15
C LEU A 208 3.44 -8.88 11.90
N LEU A 209 4.62 -8.30 11.76
CA LEU A 209 5.86 -9.04 11.61
C LEU A 209 6.53 -9.18 12.96
N GLN A 210 6.98 -10.38 13.29
CA GLN A 210 7.76 -10.69 14.48
C GLN A 210 9.15 -11.16 14.06
N TYR A 211 10.16 -10.51 14.57
CA TYR A 211 11.56 -10.90 14.43
C TYR A 211 12.18 -11.04 15.80
N ASP A 212 12.45 -12.27 16.22
CA ASP A 212 12.78 -12.61 17.62
C ASP A 212 11.73 -11.96 18.58
N ASP A 213 12.15 -11.06 19.45
CA ASP A 213 11.28 -10.36 20.41
C ASP A 213 10.74 -9.01 19.89
N ILE A 214 11.08 -8.63 18.65
CA ILE A 214 10.68 -7.34 18.06
C ILE A 214 9.42 -7.51 17.23
N THR A 215 8.45 -6.64 17.45
CA THR A 215 7.17 -6.61 16.71
C THR A 215 7.06 -5.36 15.85
N LEU A 216 6.70 -5.55 14.57
CA LEU A 216 6.51 -4.46 13.61
C LEU A 216 5.13 -4.57 12.96
N LEU A 217 4.36 -3.50 13.00
CA LEU A 217 3.05 -3.41 12.35
C LEU A 217 3.14 -2.66 11.03
N PHE A 218 2.68 -3.31 9.96
CA PHE A 218 2.56 -2.74 8.62
C PHE A 218 1.11 -2.77 8.15
N PRO A 219 0.33 -1.70 8.37
CA PRO A 219 -1.08 -1.66 8.01
C PRO A 219 -1.33 -1.38 6.52
N GLY A 220 -0.32 -0.94 5.76
CA GLY A 220 -0.54 -0.38 4.43
C GLY A 220 -1.37 0.91 4.51
N ASP A 221 -2.38 1.02 3.67
CA ASP A 221 -3.37 2.11 3.71
C ASP A 221 -4.68 1.68 4.42
N CYS A 222 -4.71 0.45 4.98
CA CYS A 222 -5.88 -0.06 5.70
C CYS A 222 -6.11 0.71 7.00
N PRO A 223 -7.36 1.06 7.32
CA PRO A 223 -7.70 1.58 8.64
C PRO A 223 -7.40 0.56 9.74
N ILE A 224 -6.57 0.95 10.73
CA ILE A 224 -6.22 0.09 11.88
C ILE A 224 -7.48 -0.39 12.62
N GLN A 225 -8.53 0.43 12.61
CA GLN A 225 -9.81 0.12 13.25
C GLN A 225 -10.41 -1.24 12.83
N LEU A 226 -10.06 -1.75 11.63
CA LEU A 226 -10.58 -3.03 11.15
C LEU A 226 -9.99 -4.24 11.89
N PHE A 227 -8.82 -4.07 12.50
CA PHE A 227 -8.13 -5.18 13.17
C PHE A 227 -7.44 -4.80 14.49
N GLN A 228 -7.67 -3.58 15.02
CA GLN A 228 -7.00 -3.10 16.23
C GLN A 228 -7.22 -4.01 17.45
N GLU A 229 -8.36 -4.67 17.55
CA GLU A 229 -8.69 -5.62 18.63
C GLU A 229 -7.79 -6.87 18.64
N LYS A 230 -7.17 -7.18 17.49
CA LYS A 230 -6.25 -8.32 17.34
C LYS A 230 -4.80 -7.95 17.67
N LEU A 231 -4.51 -6.67 17.89
CA LEU A 231 -3.15 -6.18 18.10
C LEU A 231 -2.70 -6.36 19.56
N PRO A 232 -1.42 -6.63 19.81
CA PRO A 232 -0.86 -6.65 21.14
C PRO A 232 -0.87 -5.24 21.77
N LYS A 233 -0.81 -5.17 23.09
CA LYS A 233 -0.76 -3.90 23.84
C LYS A 233 0.59 -3.17 23.73
N TYR A 234 1.62 -3.85 23.26
CA TYR A 234 2.93 -3.29 22.99
C TYR A 234 3.39 -3.69 21.59
N ILE A 235 3.87 -2.73 20.82
CA ILE A 235 4.44 -2.90 19.49
C ILE A 235 5.70 -2.04 19.39
N ASP A 236 6.81 -2.62 18.98
CA ASP A 236 8.06 -1.89 18.89
C ASP A 236 8.01 -0.83 17.79
N VAL A 237 7.50 -1.18 16.61
CA VAL A 237 7.48 -0.31 15.45
C VAL A 237 6.13 -0.36 14.75
N VAL A 238 5.53 0.80 14.49
CA VAL A 238 4.32 0.94 13.69
C VAL A 238 4.60 1.83 12.47
N LYS A 239 4.46 1.28 11.25
CA LYS A 239 4.36 2.12 10.07
C LYS A 239 2.99 2.82 10.09
N LEU A 240 2.98 4.15 10.13
CA LEU A 240 1.71 4.89 10.13
C LEU A 240 0.88 4.55 8.89
N PRO A 241 -0.39 4.12 9.05
CA PRO A 241 -1.25 3.78 7.94
C PRO A 241 -1.52 5.00 7.07
N HIS A 242 -1.63 4.79 5.78
CA HIS A 242 -1.99 5.81 4.80
C HIS A 242 -1.26 7.15 5.05
N HIS A 243 0.08 7.09 5.24
CA HIS A 243 0.98 8.23 5.50
C HIS A 243 0.64 9.08 6.74
N GLY A 244 -0.02 8.49 7.72
CA GLY A 244 -0.46 9.22 8.93
C GLY A 244 -1.79 9.95 8.74
N SER A 245 -2.68 9.43 7.90
CA SER A 245 -4.05 9.90 7.78
C SER A 245 -4.87 9.61 9.05
N TRP A 246 -5.58 10.60 9.56
CA TRP A 246 -6.43 10.45 10.74
C TRP A 246 -7.64 9.51 10.54
N ALA A 247 -8.08 9.31 9.30
CA ALA A 247 -9.14 8.36 8.98
C ALA A 247 -8.68 6.88 9.02
N ASN A 248 -7.35 6.64 9.06
CA ASN A 248 -6.77 5.31 8.97
C ASN A 248 -6.11 4.86 10.27
N ILE A 249 -5.99 5.74 11.28
CA ILE A 249 -5.53 5.40 12.63
C ILE A 249 -6.50 5.98 13.66
N SER A 250 -6.97 5.14 14.60
CA SER A 250 -7.85 5.60 15.66
C SER A 250 -7.06 6.26 16.80
N ARG A 251 -7.64 7.28 17.40
CA ARG A 251 -7.12 7.87 18.64
C ARG A 251 -7.08 6.85 19.77
N GLU A 252 -8.06 5.94 19.81
CA GLU A 252 -8.12 4.84 20.75
C GLU A 252 -6.90 3.93 20.65
N PHE A 253 -6.48 3.57 19.43
CA PHE A 253 -5.24 2.79 19.22
C PHE A 253 -4.03 3.52 19.80
N ILE A 254 -3.87 4.82 19.51
CA ILE A 254 -2.75 5.62 20.03
C ILE A 254 -2.73 5.64 21.56
N LYS A 255 -3.88 5.79 22.19
CA LYS A 255 -4.00 5.87 23.65
C LYS A 255 -3.84 4.53 24.38
N ASN A 256 -4.19 3.43 23.74
CA ASN A 256 -4.27 2.12 24.38
C ASN A 256 -3.16 1.16 23.98
N THR A 257 -2.29 1.54 23.03
CA THR A 257 -1.18 0.71 22.55
C THR A 257 0.14 1.43 22.80
N SER A 258 1.04 0.79 23.51
CA SER A 258 2.41 1.30 23.73
C SER A 258 3.23 1.04 22.47
N VAL A 259 3.71 2.09 21.83
CA VAL A 259 4.52 2.01 20.61
C VAL A 259 5.82 2.77 20.81
N SER A 260 6.96 2.13 20.57
CA SER A 260 8.28 2.78 20.72
C SER A 260 8.62 3.67 19.52
N TYR A 261 8.30 3.22 18.30
CA TYR A 261 8.64 3.95 17.08
C TYR A 261 7.47 3.99 16.11
N TYR A 262 7.16 5.17 15.59
CA TYR A 262 6.28 5.34 14.45
C TYR A 262 7.09 5.69 13.22
N LEU A 263 6.90 4.94 12.12
CA LEU A 263 7.52 5.23 10.84
C LEU A 263 6.56 6.07 9.99
N LEU A 264 6.98 7.26 9.60
CA LEU A 264 6.24 8.15 8.73
C LEU A 264 6.92 8.22 7.37
N SER A 265 6.20 7.81 6.33
CA SER A 265 6.66 7.79 4.95
C SER A 265 5.77 8.68 4.10
N THR A 266 6.15 9.93 3.89
CA THR A 266 5.47 10.91 3.03
C THR A 266 6.38 12.11 2.79
N ASP A 267 6.23 12.78 1.64
CA ASP A 267 6.82 14.09 1.35
C ASP A 267 5.93 15.27 1.81
N GLY A 268 4.69 14.97 2.18
CA GLY A 268 3.73 15.98 2.65
C GLY A 268 3.10 16.85 1.56
N GLU A 269 3.52 16.72 0.29
CA GLU A 269 3.14 17.68 -0.75
C GLU A 269 1.74 17.43 -1.32
N LYS A 270 1.42 16.17 -1.65
CA LYS A 270 0.25 15.89 -2.50
C LYS A 270 -1.08 15.77 -1.73
N TYR A 271 -1.05 15.19 -0.53
CA TYR A 271 -2.27 14.78 0.19
C TYR A 271 -2.43 15.42 1.56
N GLY A 272 -1.53 16.33 1.95
CA GLY A 272 -1.57 16.99 3.26
C GLY A 272 -1.33 16.04 4.45
N HIS A 273 -0.76 14.86 4.21
CA HIS A 273 -0.36 13.95 5.28
C HIS A 273 1.08 14.23 5.73
N PRO A 274 1.42 13.94 7.00
CA PRO A 274 0.55 13.37 8.04
C PRO A 274 -0.49 14.39 8.53
N SER A 275 -1.62 13.88 9.02
CA SER A 275 -2.60 14.72 9.71
C SER A 275 -1.99 15.25 11.01
N PRO A 276 -2.00 16.57 11.27
CA PRO A 276 -1.40 17.14 12.48
C PRO A 276 -1.98 16.57 13.78
N SER A 277 -3.28 16.20 13.76
CA SER A 277 -3.95 15.56 14.89
C SER A 277 -3.34 14.21 15.26
N VAL A 278 -2.92 13.41 14.28
CA VAL A 278 -2.27 12.11 14.52
C VAL A 278 -0.94 12.32 15.24
N ILE A 279 -0.13 13.23 14.73
CA ILE A 279 1.17 13.54 15.32
C ILE A 279 1.00 14.11 16.74
N GLY A 280 0.10 15.08 16.91
CA GLY A 280 -0.18 15.66 18.23
C GLY A 280 -0.68 14.62 19.23
N SER A 281 -1.58 13.70 18.82
CA SER A 281 -2.05 12.65 19.72
C SER A 281 -0.96 11.64 20.09
N ILE A 282 -0.07 11.28 19.16
CA ILE A 282 1.09 10.43 19.47
C ILE A 282 1.97 11.10 20.53
N MET A 283 2.19 12.40 20.42
CA MET A 283 3.04 13.14 21.35
C MET A 283 2.39 13.34 22.73
N ASP A 284 1.10 13.62 22.76
CA ASP A 284 0.40 14.06 23.96
C ASP A 284 -0.32 12.91 24.70
N GLU A 285 -0.72 11.84 23.99
CA GLU A 285 -1.66 10.84 24.53
C GLU A 285 -1.13 9.40 24.50
N ALA A 286 0.01 9.13 23.83
CA ALA A 286 0.61 7.79 23.81
C ALA A 286 0.98 7.35 25.25
N PRO A 287 0.78 6.06 25.62
CA PRO A 287 1.04 5.55 26.97
C PRO A 287 2.52 5.64 27.37
N ILE A 288 3.42 5.61 26.39
CA ILE A 288 4.87 5.76 26.56
C ILE A 288 5.40 6.79 25.58
N PRO A 289 6.53 7.47 25.87
CA PRO A 289 7.20 8.33 24.92
C PRO A 289 7.54 7.56 23.65
N ALA A 290 7.02 8.01 22.51
CA ALA A 290 7.25 7.40 21.21
C ALA A 290 8.16 8.28 20.35
N LYS A 291 8.99 7.67 19.49
CA LYS A 291 9.77 8.38 18.49
C LYS A 291 9.09 8.28 17.12
N ILE A 292 9.04 9.42 16.40
CA ILE A 292 8.55 9.45 15.02
C ILE A 292 9.75 9.54 14.09
N ILE A 293 9.95 8.49 13.27
CA ILE A 293 11.01 8.42 12.26
C ILE A 293 10.39 8.79 10.92
N LYS A 294 10.90 9.84 10.28
CA LYS A 294 10.43 10.37 9.00
C LYS A 294 11.49 10.21 7.91
N ASN A 295 11.07 9.98 6.67
CA ASN A 295 11.96 9.84 5.51
C ASN A 295 12.16 11.16 4.72
N TYR A 296 11.36 12.20 5.00
CA TYR A 296 11.46 13.54 4.43
C TYR A 296 11.41 14.61 5.51
N ASP A 297 12.01 15.76 5.26
CA ASP A 297 11.81 16.94 6.08
C ASP A 297 10.41 17.51 5.79
N LEU A 298 9.58 17.61 6.83
CA LEU A 298 8.19 18.02 6.73
C LEU A 298 8.02 19.35 7.46
N SER A 299 7.99 20.46 6.73
CA SER A 299 7.84 21.81 7.29
C SER A 299 6.57 21.97 8.16
N GLN A 300 5.52 21.23 7.84
CA GLN A 300 4.29 21.22 8.62
C GLN A 300 4.44 20.61 10.03
N LEU A 301 5.50 19.84 10.30
CA LEU A 301 5.80 19.29 11.62
C LEU A 301 6.70 20.20 12.47
N GLU A 302 7.44 21.14 11.87
CA GLU A 302 8.31 22.08 12.58
C GLU A 302 7.56 22.97 13.54
N THR A 303 6.27 23.22 13.28
CA THR A 303 5.40 24.05 14.12
C THR A 303 4.77 23.31 15.29
N ILE A 304 4.90 21.98 15.37
CA ILE A 304 4.28 21.16 16.43
C ILE A 304 5.18 21.08 17.68
N GLY A 305 6.37 21.67 17.61
CA GLY A 305 7.38 21.71 18.67
C GLY A 305 8.55 20.81 18.34
N GLU A 306 9.74 21.22 18.80
CA GLU A 306 10.96 20.43 18.71
C GLU A 306 10.75 19.10 19.45
N THR A 307 10.24 18.13 18.71
CA THR A 307 10.46 16.76 19.12
C THR A 307 11.92 16.47 18.84
N GLU A 308 12.68 15.99 19.82
CA GLU A 308 13.97 15.33 19.61
C GLU A 308 13.78 14.10 18.70
N GLY A 309 13.32 14.35 17.48
CA GLY A 309 13.38 13.41 16.40
C GLY A 309 14.77 13.50 15.82
N GLU A 310 15.75 12.84 16.41
CA GLU A 310 16.96 12.52 15.67
C GLU A 310 16.54 11.89 14.37
N ALA A 311 16.74 12.62 13.28
CA ALA A 311 16.71 12.07 11.94
C ALA A 311 17.85 11.05 11.87
N LEU A 312 17.58 9.79 12.21
CA LEU A 312 18.53 8.67 12.13
C LEU A 312 19.03 8.44 10.70
N TRP A 313 18.59 9.28 9.76
CA TRP A 313 18.96 9.22 8.34
C TRP A 313 19.81 10.43 7.88
N LYS A 314 20.59 11.04 8.75
CA LYS A 314 21.69 11.90 8.28
C LYS A 314 22.93 11.05 8.17
N SER A 315 23.32 10.64 6.96
CA SER A 315 24.72 10.58 6.59
C SER A 315 25.21 9.46 5.69
N LYS A 316 24.47 8.92 4.76
CA LYS A 316 25.13 8.03 3.77
C LYS A 316 24.90 8.36 2.30
N THR A 317 24.53 9.59 1.98
CA THR A 317 24.53 10.07 0.60
C THR A 317 25.25 11.40 0.46
N LYS A 318 26.52 11.43 0.87
CA LYS A 318 27.53 12.39 0.37
C LYS A 318 28.89 11.72 0.52
N ASN A 319 29.24 10.97 -0.49
CA ASN A 319 30.59 10.88 -1.07
C ASN A 319 30.46 10.21 -2.43
#